data_35bdb8747a606cdcb1fb082ca8bc94c3
#
_entry.id   35bdb8747a606cdcb1fb082ca8bc94c3
#
_cell.length_a   1.000
_cell.length_b   1.000
_cell.length_c   1.000
_cell.angle_alpha   90.00
_cell.angle_beta   90.00
_cell.angle_gamma   90.00
#
_symmetry.space_group_name_H-M   'P 1'
#
loop_
_entity.id
_entity.type
_entity.pdbx_description
1 polymer ?
#
loop_
_entity_poly.entity_id
_entity_poly.type
_entity_poly.pdbx_seq_one_letter_code
_entity_poly.pdbx_strand_id
1 'polypeptide(L)'
;MHRSKRLLILVGVLAVVCAAAFLATRVQEQQEQVEASGETVLAIDAGNVASLAWTSGEAEYAFHKDETWIYDADEAFPVSAEALEELLAPFSSFNAAFVIRDVTDYAQYGLEEPECTIEIGTAEASYTIALGDMSAMDDQRYVSIGD
;
A
#
# COMPACT_ATOMS: atom_id res chain seq x y z
N MET A 1 -21.14 17.02 58.07
CA MET A 1 -20.94 15.63 57.56
C MET A 1 -21.54 15.40 56.15
N HIS A 2 -22.56 16.09 55.71
CA HIS A 2 -23.12 15.88 54.36
C HIS A 2 -22.28 16.45 53.22
N ARG A 3 -21.43 17.46 53.45
CA ARG A 3 -20.62 18.12 52.43
C ARG A 3 -19.42 17.24 52.02
N SER A 4 -18.80 16.55 52.98
CA SER A 4 -17.66 15.67 52.70
C SER A 4 -18.05 14.40 51.94
N LYS A 5 -19.27 13.85 52.20
CA LYS A 5 -19.78 12.70 51.42
C LYS A 5 -20.09 13.07 49.98
N ARG A 6 -20.62 14.26 49.73
CA ARG A 6 -20.89 14.76 48.36
C ARG A 6 -19.60 15.02 47.61
N LEU A 7 -18.56 15.51 48.29
CA LEU A 7 -17.26 15.75 47.72
C LEU A 7 -16.57 14.41 47.33
N LEU A 8 -16.67 13.39 48.20
CA LEU A 8 -16.16 12.05 47.90
C LEU A 8 -16.84 11.39 46.70
N ILE A 9 -18.18 11.57 46.59
CA ILE A 9 -18.92 11.05 45.43
C ILE A 9 -18.53 11.78 44.15
N LEU A 10 -18.33 13.10 44.16
CA LEU A 10 -17.89 13.89 43.02
C LEU A 10 -16.45 13.47 42.56
N VAL A 11 -15.56 13.26 43.51
CA VAL A 11 -14.19 12.78 43.20
C VAL A 11 -14.22 11.37 42.61
N GLY A 12 -15.07 10.50 43.14
CA GLY A 12 -15.30 9.15 42.63
C GLY A 12 -15.83 9.14 41.20
N VAL A 13 -16.84 9.98 40.90
CA VAL A 13 -17.36 10.12 39.54
C VAL A 13 -16.32 10.66 38.58
N LEU A 14 -15.56 11.68 38.99
CA LEU A 14 -14.49 12.24 38.19
C LEU A 14 -13.42 11.18 37.86
N ALA A 15 -13.01 10.37 38.83
CA ALA A 15 -12.04 9.30 38.64
C ALA A 15 -12.52 8.24 37.63
N VAL A 16 -13.81 7.88 37.70
CA VAL A 16 -14.43 6.93 36.75
C VAL A 16 -14.48 7.51 35.33
N VAL A 17 -14.83 8.78 35.17
CA VAL A 17 -14.86 9.46 33.86
C VAL A 17 -13.45 9.56 33.27
N CYS A 18 -12.44 9.91 34.06
CA CYS A 18 -11.06 9.96 33.62
C CYS A 18 -10.54 8.56 33.20
N ALA A 19 -10.86 7.52 33.98
CA ALA A 19 -10.49 6.15 33.64
C ALA A 19 -11.16 5.67 32.34
N ALA A 20 -12.45 5.98 32.14
CA ALA A 20 -13.17 5.66 30.90
C ALA A 20 -12.59 6.40 29.70
N ALA A 21 -12.28 7.69 29.83
CA ALA A 21 -11.65 8.47 28.77
C ALA A 21 -10.25 7.93 28.41
N PHE A 22 -9.46 7.56 29.42
CA PHE A 22 -8.12 6.98 29.21
C PHE A 22 -8.18 5.62 28.52
N LEU A 23 -9.14 4.77 28.87
CA LEU A 23 -9.36 3.49 28.18
C LEU A 23 -9.82 3.68 26.74
N ALA A 24 -10.71 4.65 26.49
CA ALA A 24 -11.17 4.95 25.14
C ALA A 24 -10.04 5.44 24.22
N THR A 25 -9.16 6.31 24.73
CA THR A 25 -7.99 6.78 23.96
C THR A 25 -6.98 5.64 23.72
N ARG A 26 -6.78 4.75 24.69
CA ARG A 26 -5.92 3.58 24.51
C ARG A 26 -6.42 2.59 23.47
N VAL A 27 -7.74 2.35 23.42
CA VAL A 27 -8.35 1.47 22.42
C VAL A 27 -8.24 2.10 21.03
N GLN A 28 -8.40 3.41 20.93
CA GLN A 28 -8.26 4.13 19.67
C GLN A 28 -6.83 4.15 19.16
N GLU A 29 -5.84 4.40 20.04
CA GLU A 29 -4.42 4.28 19.71
C GLU A 29 -4.02 2.87 19.27
N GLN A 30 -4.61 1.82 19.85
CA GLN A 30 -4.36 0.44 19.42
C GLN A 30 -4.98 0.13 18.06
N GLN A 31 -6.15 0.70 17.74
CA GLN A 31 -6.76 0.57 16.41
C GLN A 31 -5.94 1.32 15.37
N GLU A 32 -5.49 2.53 15.65
CA GLU A 32 -4.61 3.29 14.75
C GLU A 32 -3.25 2.62 14.54
N GLN A 33 -2.70 1.94 15.56
CA GLN A 33 -1.45 1.17 15.42
C GLN A 33 -1.63 -0.11 14.62
N VAL A 34 -2.81 -0.73 14.65
CA VAL A 34 -3.11 -1.91 13.82
C VAL A 34 -3.34 -1.50 12.35
N GLU A 35 -3.90 -0.32 12.12
CA GLU A 35 -4.07 0.26 10.78
C GLU A 35 -2.75 0.82 10.21
N ALA A 36 -1.86 1.30 11.06
CA ALA A 36 -0.56 1.88 10.68
C ALA A 36 0.61 0.88 10.68
N SER A 37 0.40 -0.38 11.01
CA SER A 37 1.43 -1.40 10.88
C SER A 37 1.56 -1.79 9.41
N GLY A 38 2.43 -1.10 8.67
CA GLY A 38 2.67 -1.37 7.25
C GLY A 38 2.87 -2.87 6.99
N GLU A 39 1.85 -3.51 6.42
CA GLU A 39 1.91 -4.91 6.00
C GLU A 39 2.70 -4.98 4.69
N THR A 40 3.72 -5.83 4.63
CA THR A 40 4.39 -6.13 3.36
C THR A 40 3.44 -6.95 2.50
N VAL A 41 2.92 -6.35 1.45
CA VAL A 41 1.93 -6.97 0.56
C VAL A 41 2.57 -7.58 -0.68
N LEU A 42 3.80 -7.19 -1.01
CA LEU A 42 4.54 -7.71 -2.14
C LEU A 42 6.04 -7.62 -1.84
N ALA A 43 6.78 -8.67 -2.17
CA ALA A 43 8.23 -8.72 -2.09
C ALA A 43 8.76 -9.44 -3.34
N ILE A 44 9.36 -8.69 -4.26
CA ILE A 44 9.94 -9.21 -5.51
C ILE A 44 11.43 -8.94 -5.48
N ASP A 45 12.23 -9.99 -5.63
CA ASP A 45 13.67 -9.82 -5.81
C ASP A 45 13.96 -9.33 -7.24
N ALA A 46 14.49 -8.10 -7.34
CA ALA A 46 14.85 -7.50 -8.61
C ALA A 46 15.82 -8.35 -9.45
N GLY A 47 16.65 -9.16 -8.80
CA GLY A 47 17.56 -10.09 -9.46
C GLY A 47 16.84 -11.23 -10.21
N ASN A 48 15.63 -11.58 -9.80
CA ASN A 48 14.81 -12.63 -10.38
C ASN A 48 13.82 -12.13 -11.44
N VAL A 49 13.69 -10.81 -11.62
CA VAL A 49 12.78 -10.21 -12.61
C VAL A 49 13.31 -10.48 -14.02
N ALA A 50 12.47 -11.06 -14.85
CA ALA A 50 12.75 -11.38 -16.24
C ALA A 50 12.01 -10.48 -17.24
N SER A 51 10.91 -9.85 -16.81
CA SER A 51 10.15 -8.91 -17.62
C SER A 51 9.53 -7.81 -16.78
N LEU A 52 9.39 -6.64 -17.38
CA LEU A 52 8.76 -5.48 -16.77
C LEU A 52 7.98 -4.74 -17.85
N ALA A 53 6.70 -4.53 -17.63
CA ALA A 53 5.87 -3.73 -18.51
C ALA A 53 5.00 -2.79 -17.68
N TRP A 54 4.64 -1.66 -18.26
CA TRP A 54 3.64 -0.79 -17.68
C TRP A 54 2.87 -0.03 -18.74
N THR A 55 1.63 0.28 -18.41
CA THR A 55 0.77 1.17 -19.17
C THR A 55 0.51 2.44 -18.37
N SER A 56 0.53 3.58 -19.01
CA SER A 56 0.18 4.87 -18.42
C SER A 56 -0.63 5.67 -19.43
N GLY A 57 -1.95 5.75 -19.20
CA GLY A 57 -2.87 6.29 -20.19
C GLY A 57 -2.86 5.46 -21.49
N GLU A 58 -2.50 6.09 -22.60
CA GLU A 58 -2.41 5.43 -23.92
C GLU A 58 -0.98 4.90 -24.23
N ALA A 59 -0.01 5.16 -23.35
CA ALA A 59 1.36 4.72 -23.54
C ALA A 59 1.59 3.35 -22.89
N GLU A 60 2.24 2.48 -23.62
CA GLU A 60 2.64 1.14 -23.16
C GLU A 60 4.13 0.96 -23.35
N TYR A 61 4.79 0.43 -22.31
CA TYR A 61 6.21 0.14 -22.32
C TYR A 61 6.42 -1.29 -21.83
N ALA A 62 7.20 -2.06 -22.56
CA ALA A 62 7.51 -3.43 -22.19
C ALA A 62 9.01 -3.72 -22.39
N PHE A 63 9.59 -4.38 -21.43
CA PHE A 63 10.99 -4.77 -21.39
C PHE A 63 11.12 -6.23 -20.97
N HIS A 64 12.05 -6.93 -21.57
CA HIS A 64 12.44 -8.26 -21.11
C HIS A 64 13.94 -8.33 -20.87
N LYS A 65 14.35 -9.27 -20.04
CA LYS A 65 15.75 -9.54 -19.73
C LYS A 65 16.17 -10.86 -20.33
N ASP A 66 17.13 -10.78 -21.23
CA ASP A 66 17.88 -11.95 -21.70
C ASP A 66 19.26 -11.94 -20.99
N GLU A 67 20.35 -11.62 -21.64
CA GLU A 67 21.63 -11.31 -20.97
C GLU A 67 21.64 -9.88 -20.43
N THR A 68 20.94 -8.97 -21.11
CA THR A 68 20.72 -7.56 -20.74
C THR A 68 19.25 -7.21 -20.89
N TRP A 69 18.85 -6.06 -20.36
CA TRP A 69 17.51 -5.54 -20.57
C TRP A 69 17.32 -5.04 -21.99
N ILE A 70 16.21 -5.43 -22.61
CA ILE A 70 15.87 -5.11 -24.00
C ILE A 70 14.45 -4.48 -23.99
N TYR A 71 14.30 -3.39 -24.76
CA TYR A 71 13.00 -2.76 -24.97
C TYR A 71 12.26 -3.45 -26.12
N ASP A 72 11.06 -3.96 -25.86
CA ASP A 72 10.33 -4.83 -26.80
C ASP A 72 9.92 -4.10 -28.09
N ALA A 73 9.62 -2.80 -28.01
CA ALA A 73 9.23 -2.01 -29.17
C ALA A 73 10.40 -1.61 -30.07
N ASP A 74 11.61 -1.55 -29.52
CA ASP A 74 12.85 -1.22 -30.26
C ASP A 74 14.07 -1.87 -29.59
N GLU A 75 14.47 -3.03 -30.07
CA GLU A 75 15.61 -3.79 -29.53
C GLU A 75 16.96 -3.05 -29.65
N ALA A 76 17.03 -2.05 -30.52
CA ALA A 76 18.23 -1.22 -30.68
C ALA A 76 18.28 -0.05 -29.68
N PHE A 77 17.19 0.19 -28.95
CA PHE A 77 17.11 1.25 -27.95
C PHE A 77 18.04 0.92 -26.75
N PRO A 78 18.94 1.85 -26.37
CA PRO A 78 19.82 1.62 -25.24
C PRO A 78 19.05 1.67 -23.92
N VAL A 79 18.86 0.52 -23.28
CA VAL A 79 18.19 0.42 -21.98
C VAL A 79 19.22 0.51 -20.86
N SER A 80 18.97 1.37 -19.89
CA SER A 80 19.75 1.43 -18.66
C SER A 80 19.25 0.38 -17.66
N ALA A 81 20.05 -0.65 -17.42
CA ALA A 81 19.75 -1.66 -16.41
C ALA A 81 19.63 -1.05 -15.01
N GLU A 82 20.49 -0.08 -14.69
CA GLU A 82 20.47 0.64 -13.41
C GLU A 82 19.13 1.38 -13.18
N ALA A 83 18.60 2.05 -14.22
CA ALA A 83 17.32 2.75 -14.13
C ALA A 83 16.14 1.78 -13.92
N LEU A 84 16.17 0.60 -14.54
CA LEU A 84 15.14 -0.43 -14.32
C LEU A 84 15.25 -1.07 -12.93
N GLU A 85 16.46 -1.28 -12.43
CA GLU A 85 16.69 -1.77 -11.07
C GLU A 85 16.20 -0.75 -10.02
N GLU A 86 16.41 0.54 -10.23
CA GLU A 86 15.85 1.62 -9.39
C GLU A 86 14.31 1.65 -9.44
N LEU A 87 13.70 1.41 -10.60
CA LEU A 87 12.25 1.28 -10.77
C LEU A 87 11.69 0.07 -10.00
N LEU A 88 12.42 -1.02 -9.96
CA LEU A 88 12.03 -2.26 -9.29
C LEU A 88 12.30 -2.23 -7.78
N ALA A 89 13.19 -1.38 -7.30
CA ALA A 89 13.59 -1.31 -5.91
C ALA A 89 12.41 -1.17 -4.92
N PRO A 90 11.37 -0.35 -5.16
CA PRO A 90 10.20 -0.26 -4.28
C PRO A 90 9.44 -1.58 -4.11
N PHE A 91 9.47 -2.45 -5.12
CA PHE A 91 8.76 -3.73 -5.11
C PHE A 91 9.51 -4.85 -4.38
N SER A 92 10.76 -4.62 -3.99
CA SER A 92 11.51 -5.56 -3.15
C SER A 92 10.94 -5.70 -1.75
N SER A 93 10.28 -4.65 -1.27
CA SER A 93 9.52 -4.64 -0.01
C SER A 93 8.40 -3.59 -0.12
N PHE A 94 7.32 -3.97 -0.79
CA PHE A 94 6.17 -3.09 -0.98
C PHE A 94 5.23 -3.19 0.21
N ASN A 95 5.16 -2.12 0.99
CA ASN A 95 4.38 -2.05 2.22
C ASN A 95 3.12 -1.22 1.99
N ALA A 96 1.98 -1.77 2.41
CA ALA A 96 0.73 -1.05 2.46
C ALA A 96 0.53 -0.40 3.82
N ALA A 97 0.02 0.81 3.88
CA ALA A 97 -0.39 1.44 5.13
C ALA A 97 -1.56 0.68 5.76
N PHE A 98 -2.47 0.20 4.93
CA PHE A 98 -3.56 -0.70 5.31
C PHE A 98 -3.99 -1.55 4.10
N VAL A 99 -4.62 -2.67 4.37
CA VAL A 99 -5.12 -3.61 3.35
C VAL A 99 -6.64 -3.71 3.45
N ILE A 100 -7.32 -3.40 2.35
CA ILE A 100 -8.77 -3.56 2.23
C ILE A 100 -9.04 -4.96 1.67
N ARG A 101 -9.79 -5.75 2.41
CA ARG A 101 -10.15 -7.11 2.02
C ARG A 101 -11.61 -7.17 1.60
N ASP A 102 -11.98 -8.22 0.87
CA ASP A 102 -13.35 -8.51 0.43
C ASP A 102 -13.97 -7.33 -0.37
N VAL A 103 -13.16 -6.72 -1.24
CA VAL A 103 -13.60 -5.63 -2.12
C VAL A 103 -14.60 -6.17 -3.15
N THR A 104 -15.79 -5.57 -3.20
CA THR A 104 -16.84 -5.94 -4.17
C THR A 104 -16.99 -4.90 -5.28
N ASP A 105 -16.53 -3.68 -5.05
CA ASP A 105 -16.60 -2.57 -5.98
C ASP A 105 -15.22 -1.90 -6.09
N TYR A 106 -14.52 -2.19 -7.18
CA TYR A 106 -13.20 -1.62 -7.48
C TYR A 106 -13.27 -0.21 -8.08
N ALA A 107 -14.43 0.17 -8.65
CA ALA A 107 -14.62 1.47 -9.29
C ALA A 107 -14.48 2.63 -8.28
N GLN A 108 -14.92 2.43 -7.05
CA GLN A 108 -14.80 3.45 -5.98
C GLN A 108 -13.35 3.80 -5.61
N TYR A 109 -12.39 2.95 -5.98
CA TYR A 109 -10.96 3.15 -5.75
C TYR A 109 -10.19 3.51 -7.02
N GLY A 110 -10.89 3.69 -8.15
CA GLY A 110 -10.27 3.93 -9.46
C GLY A 110 -9.52 2.72 -10.01
N LEU A 111 -9.87 1.52 -9.57
CA LEU A 111 -9.18 0.26 -9.93
C LEU A 111 -9.91 -0.55 -11.00
N GLU A 112 -11.10 -0.15 -11.42
CA GLU A 112 -11.80 -0.76 -12.56
C GLU A 112 -11.16 -0.33 -13.89
N GLU A 113 -10.78 0.94 -13.99
CA GLU A 113 -9.99 1.50 -15.08
C GLU A 113 -8.76 2.21 -14.50
N PRO A 114 -7.71 1.46 -14.12
CA PRO A 114 -6.57 2.03 -13.42
C PRO A 114 -5.79 2.99 -14.32
N GLU A 115 -5.29 4.06 -13.72
CA GLU A 115 -4.49 5.08 -14.40
C GLU A 115 -3.15 4.52 -14.92
N CYS A 116 -2.61 3.56 -14.21
CA CYS A 116 -1.39 2.85 -14.58
C CYS A 116 -1.50 1.38 -14.13
N THR A 117 -1.02 0.49 -14.97
CA THR A 117 -0.87 -0.94 -14.63
C THR A 117 0.58 -1.34 -14.85
N ILE A 118 1.19 -1.98 -13.86
CA ILE A 118 2.57 -2.47 -13.90
C ILE A 118 2.52 -4.00 -13.88
N GLU A 119 3.20 -4.62 -14.81
CA GLU A 119 3.37 -6.08 -14.88
C GLU A 119 4.82 -6.44 -14.65
N ILE A 120 5.09 -7.28 -13.65
CA ILE A 120 6.41 -7.75 -13.30
C ILE A 120 6.42 -9.26 -13.43
N GLY A 121 7.21 -9.78 -14.36
CA GLY A 121 7.39 -11.21 -14.57
C GLY A 121 8.71 -11.71 -13.99
N THR A 122 8.65 -12.79 -13.22
CA THR A 122 9.81 -13.57 -12.77
C THR A 122 9.78 -14.95 -13.42
N ALA A 123 10.80 -15.76 -13.19
CA ALA A 123 10.83 -17.14 -13.67
C ALA A 123 9.72 -18.03 -13.05
N GLU A 124 9.19 -17.63 -11.89
CA GLU A 124 8.24 -18.44 -11.11
C GLU A 124 6.81 -17.90 -11.14
N ALA A 125 6.65 -16.58 -11.26
CA ALA A 125 5.35 -15.91 -11.17
C ALA A 125 5.29 -14.61 -11.97
N SER A 126 4.08 -14.15 -12.23
CA SER A 126 3.80 -12.84 -12.83
C SER A 126 2.92 -12.05 -11.88
N TYR A 127 3.24 -10.80 -11.67
CA TYR A 127 2.51 -9.89 -10.77
C TYR A 127 1.95 -8.73 -11.56
N THR A 128 0.69 -8.41 -11.31
CA THR A 128 0.00 -7.26 -11.90
C THR A 128 -0.33 -6.27 -10.80
N ILE A 129 0.18 -5.05 -10.90
CA ILE A 129 -0.02 -3.98 -9.95
C ILE A 129 -0.80 -2.87 -10.64
N ALA A 130 -2.05 -2.66 -10.22
CA ALA A 130 -2.89 -1.60 -10.75
C ALA A 130 -2.89 -0.40 -9.79
N LEU A 131 -2.63 0.78 -10.30
CA LEU A 131 -2.64 2.04 -9.58
C LEU A 131 -3.96 2.76 -9.80
N GLY A 132 -4.75 2.86 -8.74
CA GLY A 132 -6.04 3.55 -8.73
C GLY A 132 -5.94 5.02 -8.32
N ASP A 133 -7.02 5.54 -7.77
CA ASP A 133 -7.13 6.93 -7.34
C ASP A 133 -6.31 7.25 -6.10
N MET A 134 -6.02 8.53 -5.91
CA MET A 134 -5.47 9.04 -4.66
C MET A 134 -6.55 9.12 -3.59
N SER A 135 -6.22 8.73 -2.37
CA SER A 135 -7.11 8.93 -1.23
C SER A 135 -7.35 10.42 -0.97
N ALA A 136 -8.60 10.79 -0.75
CA ALA A 136 -8.95 12.18 -0.45
C ALA A 136 -8.56 12.62 0.98
N MET A 137 -8.25 11.68 1.85
CA MET A 137 -7.96 11.93 3.27
C MET A 137 -6.46 11.89 3.60
N ASP A 138 -5.72 11.07 2.86
CA ASP A 138 -4.29 10.86 3.06
C ASP A 138 -3.59 10.94 1.70
N ASP A 139 -2.34 11.37 1.65
CA ASP A 139 -1.53 11.38 0.42
C ASP A 139 -1.12 9.95 -0.01
N GLN A 140 -2.08 9.03 0.03
CA GLN A 140 -1.90 7.62 -0.31
C GLN A 140 -2.70 7.26 -1.56
N ARG A 141 -2.21 6.30 -2.30
CA ARG A 141 -2.86 5.80 -3.51
C ARG A 141 -3.42 4.40 -3.28
N TYR A 142 -4.60 4.16 -3.82
CA TYR A 142 -5.16 2.82 -3.88
C TYR A 142 -4.40 1.98 -4.89
N VAL A 143 -4.06 0.76 -4.52
CA VAL A 143 -3.31 -0.18 -5.35
C VAL A 143 -3.96 -1.56 -5.25
N SER A 144 -4.12 -2.23 -6.37
CA SER A 144 -4.50 -3.63 -6.44
C SER A 144 -3.31 -4.45 -6.90
N ILE A 145 -3.09 -5.59 -6.26
CA ILE A 145 -2.04 -6.54 -6.60
C ILE A 145 -2.69 -7.87 -6.94
N GLY A 146 -2.45 -8.33 -8.16
CA GLY A 146 -2.85 -9.64 -8.68
C GLY A 146 -1.64 -10.51 -9.05
N ASP A 147 -1.82 -11.81 -9.03
CA ASP A 147 -0.89 -12.87 -9.45
C ASP A 147 -1.49 -13.70 -10.61
#